data_56ded5184f47dafab451071871c75cb1
#
_entry.id   56ded5184f47dafab451071871c75cb1
#
_cell.length_a   1.000
_cell.length_b   1.000
_cell.length_c   1.000
_cell.angle_alpha   90.00
_cell.angle_beta   90.00
_cell.angle_gamma   90.00
#
_symmetry.space_group_name_H-M   'P 1'
#
loop_
_entity.id
_entity.type
_entity.pdbx_description
1 polymer ?
#
loop_
_entity_poly.entity_id
_entity_poly.type
_entity_poly.pdbx_seq_one_letter_code
_entity_poly.pdbx_strand_id
1 'polypeptide(L)'
;SASPLSHLLPLLCSALLAPTRDRRGQPAMDEEYDVIVLGTGLKECILSGLLSVDGLKVLHMDRNDYYGGDSTSLNLNQLWKKFRGEDKPPAHLGSSKDYNVDMVPKFMMANGTLVRTLIHTNVTKYLSFKAVDGSFVFSKGKIHKVPATDMEALKSPLMGLFEKRRARNFFIYVQNYDEADPKTHQGLDLTTLTTKELIAKYGLVDDTVDFIGHALALHRDDRHLNEPALDTVKRMKLYSESLARFQGGSPYIYPLYGLGELPQGFARLSAVYGGTYMLSKPECKVEFDMEGKACGVTSEGETAKCKKVVCDPSYLTNKVRKIGKVARAIAIMSHPIPNTNESHSVQIILPQKQLGRNSDMYVFCCSYTHNVAPKGKFIAFVSAEAESDNIQSELKPGIDLLGPVDELFFDMYDRYEPVNEPYLDNCFISTSYDATTHFETTVTDVLNMYTMITGKTIDLSVDLSAASAAEEEY
;
A
#
# COMPACT_ATOMS: atom_id res chain seq x y z
N SER A 1 37.24 -14.98 -57.05
CA SER A 1 38.07 -16.04 -56.45
C SER A 1 38.04 -15.92 -54.94
N ALA A 2 37.84 -17.09 -54.38
CA ALA A 2 38.11 -17.50 -53.02
C ALA A 2 37.14 -17.10 -51.90
N SER A 3 36.53 -18.11 -51.47
CA SER A 3 35.62 -18.59 -50.50
C SER A 3 36.13 -18.59 -49.04
N PRO A 4 35.29 -19.02 -48.12
CA PRO A 4 35.21 -18.56 -46.73
C PRO A 4 35.86 -19.55 -45.74
N LEU A 5 36.08 -19.12 -44.54
CA LEU A 5 36.40 -19.99 -43.40
C LEU A 5 35.42 -19.77 -42.25
N SER A 6 34.62 -20.80 -42.07
CA SER A 6 33.79 -21.10 -40.93
C SER A 6 34.61 -21.24 -39.65
N HIS A 7 34.22 -20.54 -38.58
CA HIS A 7 34.57 -20.93 -37.21
C HIS A 7 33.33 -21.35 -36.47
N LEU A 8 33.24 -22.65 -36.24
CA LEU A 8 32.36 -23.30 -35.28
C LEU A 8 32.71 -22.82 -33.86
N LEU A 9 31.77 -22.19 -33.20
CA LEU A 9 31.72 -22.04 -31.74
C LEU A 9 30.91 -23.23 -31.18
N PRO A 10 31.40 -23.92 -30.14
CA PRO A 10 30.63 -24.98 -29.51
C PRO A 10 29.50 -24.40 -28.68
N LEU A 11 28.28 -24.81 -29.00
CA LEU A 11 27.10 -24.67 -28.15
C LEU A 11 27.30 -25.47 -26.86
N LEU A 12 27.67 -24.81 -25.79
CA LEU A 12 27.46 -25.35 -24.45
C LEU A 12 25.97 -25.18 -24.12
N CYS A 13 25.19 -26.20 -24.45
CA CYS A 13 23.88 -26.43 -23.84
C CYS A 13 24.09 -26.71 -22.34
N SER A 14 24.01 -25.69 -21.51
CA SER A 14 23.63 -25.92 -20.14
C SER A 14 22.15 -26.33 -20.16
N ALA A 15 21.90 -27.62 -19.96
CA ALA A 15 20.57 -28.13 -19.71
C ALA A 15 20.03 -27.45 -18.45
N LEU A 16 19.22 -26.44 -18.64
CA LEU A 16 18.27 -25.99 -17.63
C LEU A 16 17.40 -27.21 -17.33
N LEU A 17 17.58 -27.81 -16.16
CA LEU A 17 16.68 -28.81 -15.62
C LEU A 17 15.30 -28.16 -15.56
N ALA A 18 14.42 -28.48 -16.48
CA ALA A 18 13.03 -28.13 -16.42
C ALA A 18 12.47 -28.73 -15.13
N PRO A 19 11.65 -27.98 -14.36
CA PRO A 19 11.05 -28.52 -13.16
C PRO A 19 10.25 -29.77 -13.50
N THR A 20 10.39 -30.80 -12.68
CA THR A 20 9.64 -32.06 -12.84
C THR A 20 8.15 -31.72 -12.77
N ARG A 21 7.38 -32.18 -13.75
CA ARG A 21 5.93 -32.02 -13.81
C ARG A 21 5.23 -33.31 -13.42
N ASP A 22 4.13 -33.19 -12.66
CA ASP A 22 3.25 -34.35 -12.40
C ASP A 22 2.57 -34.84 -13.69
N ARG A 23 1.84 -35.98 -13.60
CA ARG A 23 1.12 -36.57 -14.75
C ARG A 23 0.04 -35.63 -15.34
N ARG A 24 -0.30 -34.51 -14.68
CA ARG A 24 -1.24 -33.48 -15.11
C ARG A 24 -0.54 -32.24 -15.69
N GLY A 25 0.81 -32.25 -15.74
CA GLY A 25 1.61 -31.15 -16.26
C GLY A 25 1.81 -29.99 -15.28
N GLN A 26 1.43 -30.16 -14.01
CA GLN A 26 1.72 -29.21 -12.94
C GLN A 26 3.12 -29.44 -12.37
N PRO A 27 3.79 -28.42 -11.80
CA PRO A 27 5.06 -28.59 -11.10
C PRO A 27 4.86 -29.58 -9.94
N ALA A 28 5.77 -30.57 -9.83
CA ALA A 28 5.71 -31.53 -8.74
C ALA A 28 6.06 -30.83 -7.41
N MET A 29 5.30 -31.11 -6.34
CA MET A 29 5.55 -30.58 -4.99
C MET A 29 6.69 -31.30 -4.24
N ASP A 30 7.38 -32.24 -4.88
CA ASP A 30 8.47 -33.03 -4.27
C ASP A 30 9.79 -32.25 -4.11
N GLU A 31 9.82 -30.98 -4.50
CA GLU A 31 11.02 -30.15 -4.41
C GLU A 31 11.13 -29.42 -3.07
N GLU A 32 12.38 -29.24 -2.63
CA GLU A 32 12.69 -28.39 -1.46
C GLU A 32 12.81 -26.92 -1.88
N TYR A 33 12.14 -26.03 -1.17
CA TYR A 33 12.14 -24.59 -1.38
C TYR A 33 12.84 -23.85 -0.24
N ASP A 34 13.45 -22.71 -0.55
CA ASP A 34 13.98 -21.83 0.50
C ASP A 34 12.83 -21.18 1.27
N VAL A 35 11.79 -20.74 0.55
CA VAL A 35 10.62 -20.10 1.15
C VAL A 35 9.35 -20.57 0.45
N ILE A 36 8.32 -20.92 1.23
CA ILE A 36 6.94 -21.05 0.74
C ILE A 36 6.15 -19.84 1.21
N VAL A 37 5.49 -19.18 0.27
CA VAL A 37 4.62 -18.01 0.53
C VAL A 37 3.17 -18.43 0.36
N LEU A 38 2.31 -18.15 1.36
CA LEU A 38 0.90 -18.49 1.37
C LEU A 38 0.03 -17.24 1.32
N GLY A 39 -0.87 -17.19 0.35
CA GLY A 39 -1.71 -16.03 0.06
C GLY A 39 -1.09 -15.11 -0.98
N THR A 40 -1.89 -14.62 -1.92
CA THR A 40 -1.45 -13.72 -2.99
C THR A 40 -1.80 -12.25 -2.72
N GLY A 41 -1.92 -11.86 -1.46
CA GLY A 41 -2.04 -10.47 -1.05
C GLY A 41 -0.84 -9.64 -1.54
N LEU A 42 -1.01 -8.32 -1.62
CA LEU A 42 0.04 -7.46 -2.15
C LEU A 42 1.36 -7.60 -1.37
N LYS A 43 1.31 -7.69 -0.05
CA LYS A 43 2.50 -7.86 0.79
C LYS A 43 3.26 -9.13 0.46
N GLU A 44 2.54 -10.24 0.37
CA GLU A 44 3.07 -11.56 0.06
C GLU A 44 3.68 -11.60 -1.35
N CYS A 45 3.01 -10.97 -2.32
CA CYS A 45 3.52 -10.89 -3.70
C CYS A 45 4.77 -10.01 -3.83
N ILE A 46 4.83 -8.86 -3.14
CA ILE A 46 6.04 -8.02 -3.10
C ILE A 46 7.20 -8.84 -2.52
N LEU A 47 6.97 -9.47 -1.38
CA LEU A 47 8.01 -10.24 -0.69
C LEU A 47 8.49 -11.42 -1.54
N SER A 48 7.57 -12.17 -2.13
CA SER A 48 7.88 -13.26 -3.07
C SER A 48 8.73 -12.78 -4.25
N GLY A 49 8.38 -11.62 -4.82
CA GLY A 49 9.16 -11.01 -5.91
C GLY A 49 10.59 -10.66 -5.48
N LEU A 50 10.74 -9.99 -4.33
CA LEU A 50 12.06 -9.61 -3.79
C LEU A 50 12.93 -10.83 -3.47
N LEU A 51 12.35 -11.85 -2.83
CA LEU A 51 13.08 -13.10 -2.50
C LEU A 51 13.51 -13.85 -3.76
N SER A 52 12.68 -13.88 -4.80
CA SER A 52 13.01 -14.51 -6.08
C SER A 52 14.14 -13.76 -6.80
N VAL A 53 14.14 -12.42 -6.80
CA VAL A 53 15.22 -11.59 -7.36
C VAL A 53 16.55 -11.87 -6.65
N ASP A 54 16.52 -12.12 -5.34
CA ASP A 54 17.70 -12.49 -4.55
C ASP A 54 18.19 -13.92 -4.81
N GLY A 55 17.51 -14.67 -5.68
CA GLY A 55 17.89 -16.04 -6.07
C GLY A 55 17.40 -17.12 -5.11
N LEU A 56 16.51 -16.82 -4.16
CA LEU A 56 15.88 -17.85 -3.34
C LEU A 56 14.87 -18.64 -4.18
N LYS A 57 14.81 -19.96 -3.93
CA LYS A 57 13.80 -20.82 -4.54
C LYS A 57 12.47 -20.65 -3.83
N VAL A 58 11.52 -19.96 -4.46
CA VAL A 58 10.22 -19.59 -3.87
C VAL A 58 9.09 -20.40 -4.50
N LEU A 59 8.27 -21.03 -3.66
CA LEU A 59 6.94 -21.53 -4.01
C LEU A 59 5.89 -20.60 -3.41
N HIS A 60 5.00 -20.07 -4.24
CA HIS A 60 3.90 -19.20 -3.81
C HIS A 60 2.56 -19.90 -4.05
N MET A 61 1.81 -20.13 -2.99
CA MET A 61 0.54 -20.86 -3.02
C MET A 61 -0.62 -19.98 -2.53
N ASP A 62 -1.78 -20.15 -3.13
CA ASP A 62 -3.01 -19.52 -2.64
C ASP A 62 -4.18 -20.51 -2.71
N ARG A 63 -5.06 -20.46 -1.70
CA ARG A 63 -6.33 -21.21 -1.68
C ARG A 63 -7.32 -20.69 -2.72
N ASN A 64 -7.21 -19.42 -3.11
CA ASN A 64 -8.07 -18.78 -4.09
C ASN A 64 -7.58 -19.07 -5.52
N ASP A 65 -8.48 -18.89 -6.50
CA ASP A 65 -8.20 -18.96 -7.94
C ASP A 65 -7.87 -17.61 -8.56
N TYR A 66 -7.71 -16.56 -7.72
CA TYR A 66 -7.42 -15.18 -8.12
C TYR A 66 -6.30 -14.58 -7.27
N TYR A 67 -5.66 -13.53 -7.78
CA TYR A 67 -4.62 -12.77 -7.07
C TYR A 67 -5.21 -11.67 -6.19
N GLY A 68 -4.47 -11.31 -5.15
CA GLY A 68 -4.75 -10.16 -4.29
C GLY A 68 -5.32 -10.51 -2.92
N GLY A 69 -5.91 -11.69 -2.73
CA GLY A 69 -6.52 -12.07 -1.45
C GLY A 69 -7.45 -10.97 -0.92
N ASP A 70 -7.21 -10.48 0.31
CA ASP A 70 -7.96 -9.38 0.92
C ASP A 70 -7.79 -8.03 0.20
N SER A 71 -6.68 -7.84 -0.54
CA SER A 71 -6.39 -6.62 -1.31
C SER A 71 -6.82 -6.70 -2.78
N THR A 72 -7.66 -7.67 -3.13
CA THR A 72 -8.14 -7.85 -4.51
C THR A 72 -8.99 -6.67 -4.99
N SER A 73 -9.03 -6.48 -6.33
CA SER A 73 -9.97 -5.58 -6.99
C SER A 73 -11.16 -6.39 -7.52
N LEU A 74 -12.38 -5.92 -7.24
CA LEU A 74 -13.61 -6.57 -7.66
C LEU A 74 -14.26 -5.80 -8.81
N ASN A 75 -14.79 -6.52 -9.80
CA ASN A 75 -15.74 -5.93 -10.74
C ASN A 75 -17.12 -5.74 -10.08
N LEU A 76 -18.03 -5.02 -10.76
CA LEU A 76 -19.32 -4.69 -10.16
C LEU A 76 -20.18 -5.93 -9.81
N ASN A 77 -20.15 -6.98 -10.64
CA ASN A 77 -20.89 -8.20 -10.33
C ASN A 77 -20.34 -8.92 -9.09
N GLN A 78 -18.99 -8.98 -8.96
CA GLN A 78 -18.33 -9.55 -7.80
C GLN A 78 -18.61 -8.74 -6.52
N LEU A 79 -18.58 -7.41 -6.62
CA LEU A 79 -18.96 -6.51 -5.53
C LEU A 79 -20.41 -6.75 -5.09
N TRP A 80 -21.33 -6.82 -6.05
CA TRP A 80 -22.73 -7.06 -5.79
C TRP A 80 -22.96 -8.39 -5.09
N LYS A 81 -22.37 -9.45 -5.64
CA LYS A 81 -22.44 -10.78 -5.04
C LYS A 81 -21.91 -10.81 -3.60
N LYS A 82 -20.78 -10.14 -3.35
CA LYS A 82 -20.18 -10.07 -2.01
C LYS A 82 -21.10 -9.40 -0.99
N PHE A 83 -21.73 -8.27 -1.35
CA PHE A 83 -22.45 -7.42 -0.38
C PHE A 83 -23.98 -7.54 -0.44
N ARG A 84 -24.56 -8.01 -1.55
CA ARG A 84 -26.00 -8.14 -1.75
C ARG A 84 -26.48 -9.59 -1.95
N GLY A 85 -25.57 -10.53 -2.18
CA GLY A 85 -25.90 -11.91 -2.49
C GLY A 85 -26.57 -12.11 -3.86
N GLU A 86 -26.60 -11.07 -4.70
CA GLU A 86 -27.17 -11.06 -6.05
C GLU A 86 -26.07 -10.93 -7.10
N ASP A 87 -26.27 -11.54 -8.27
CA ASP A 87 -25.26 -11.54 -9.34
C ASP A 87 -25.45 -10.39 -10.35
N LYS A 88 -26.54 -9.64 -10.27
CA LYS A 88 -26.91 -8.60 -11.26
C LYS A 88 -27.14 -7.24 -10.60
N PRO A 89 -26.18 -6.33 -10.70
CA PRO A 89 -26.37 -4.96 -10.26
C PRO A 89 -27.36 -4.20 -11.15
N PRO A 90 -27.94 -3.07 -10.69
CA PRO A 90 -28.83 -2.22 -11.46
C PRO A 90 -28.17 -1.71 -12.75
N ALA A 91 -28.95 -1.72 -13.84
CA ALA A 91 -28.45 -1.36 -15.19
C ALA A 91 -27.91 0.09 -15.29
N HIS A 92 -28.42 1.02 -14.46
CA HIS A 92 -27.98 2.43 -14.47
C HIS A 92 -26.54 2.62 -14.00
N LEU A 93 -25.95 1.63 -13.33
CA LEU A 93 -24.53 1.67 -12.92
C LEU A 93 -23.58 1.39 -14.08
N GLY A 94 -24.05 0.86 -15.20
CA GLY A 94 -23.23 0.59 -16.39
C GLY A 94 -22.67 -0.82 -16.42
N SER A 95 -21.58 -1.01 -17.17
CA SER A 95 -20.99 -2.33 -17.39
C SER A 95 -20.10 -2.77 -16.23
N SER A 96 -20.33 -3.99 -15.77
CA SER A 96 -19.55 -4.58 -14.64
C SER A 96 -18.05 -4.63 -14.90
N LYS A 97 -17.63 -4.89 -16.13
CA LYS A 97 -16.21 -5.01 -16.52
C LYS A 97 -15.44 -3.70 -16.45
N ASP A 98 -16.15 -2.58 -16.41
CA ASP A 98 -15.53 -1.24 -16.34
C ASP A 98 -15.23 -0.81 -14.88
N TYR A 99 -15.56 -1.67 -13.91
CA TYR A 99 -15.28 -1.44 -12.50
C TYR A 99 -14.09 -2.24 -12.01
N ASN A 100 -13.21 -1.58 -11.27
CA ASN A 100 -12.11 -2.16 -10.50
C ASN A 100 -12.18 -1.57 -9.08
N VAL A 101 -12.93 -2.24 -8.20
CA VAL A 101 -13.19 -1.77 -6.84
C VAL A 101 -12.21 -2.43 -5.88
N ASP A 102 -11.23 -1.67 -5.43
CA ASP A 102 -10.17 -2.18 -4.55
C ASP A 102 -10.69 -2.42 -3.13
N MET A 103 -10.51 -3.62 -2.61
CA MET A 103 -10.95 -3.95 -1.25
C MET A 103 -10.05 -3.32 -0.19
N VAL A 104 -8.81 -2.95 -0.53
CA VAL A 104 -7.89 -2.19 0.31
C VAL A 104 -7.39 -0.96 -0.45
N PRO A 105 -8.22 0.12 -0.52
CA PRO A 105 -7.90 1.31 -1.30
C PRO A 105 -6.80 2.13 -0.62
N LYS A 106 -5.65 2.25 -1.28
CA LYS A 106 -4.50 3.02 -0.78
C LYS A 106 -3.78 3.72 -1.93
N PHE A 107 -3.45 5.00 -1.76
CA PHE A 107 -2.59 5.74 -2.66
C PHE A 107 -1.11 5.44 -2.38
N MET A 108 -0.28 5.63 -3.38
CA MET A 108 1.18 5.54 -3.27
C MET A 108 1.77 6.95 -3.21
N MET A 109 2.66 7.19 -2.25
CA MET A 109 3.50 8.38 -2.27
C MET A 109 4.41 8.33 -3.50
N ALA A 110 4.44 9.41 -4.30
CA ALA A 110 5.18 9.43 -5.57
C ALA A 110 6.70 9.21 -5.41
N ASN A 111 7.26 9.53 -4.24
CA ASN A 111 8.64 9.21 -3.84
C ASN A 111 8.71 8.16 -2.72
N GLY A 112 7.60 7.48 -2.45
CA GLY A 112 7.46 6.54 -1.34
C GLY A 112 8.17 5.21 -1.56
N THR A 113 8.25 4.46 -0.49
CA THR A 113 8.95 3.18 -0.43
C THR A 113 8.40 2.17 -1.44
N LEU A 114 7.08 2.12 -1.66
CA LEU A 114 6.48 1.23 -2.66
C LEU A 114 6.94 1.59 -4.08
N VAL A 115 6.91 2.88 -4.43
CA VAL A 115 7.33 3.34 -5.77
C VAL A 115 8.81 3.03 -6.00
N ARG A 116 9.65 3.27 -5.01
CA ARG A 116 11.08 2.90 -5.07
C ARG A 116 11.28 1.39 -5.22
N THR A 117 10.48 0.58 -4.54
CA THR A 117 10.49 -0.89 -4.68
C THR A 117 10.08 -1.31 -6.10
N LEU A 118 9.03 -0.71 -6.66
CA LEU A 118 8.59 -0.96 -8.04
C LEU A 118 9.67 -0.63 -9.08
N ILE A 119 10.38 0.48 -8.88
CA ILE A 119 11.49 0.91 -9.77
C ILE A 119 12.68 -0.04 -9.60
N HIS A 120 13.11 -0.30 -8.35
CA HIS A 120 14.21 -1.21 -8.03
C HIS A 120 14.02 -2.60 -8.65
N THR A 121 12.81 -3.13 -8.60
CA THR A 121 12.44 -4.44 -9.16
C THR A 121 12.08 -4.41 -10.64
N ASN A 122 12.02 -3.21 -11.26
CA ASN A 122 11.56 -3.01 -12.63
C ASN A 122 10.13 -3.55 -12.91
N VAL A 123 9.28 -3.59 -11.88
CA VAL A 123 7.86 -3.96 -12.02
C VAL A 123 7.07 -2.84 -12.70
N THR A 124 7.55 -1.61 -12.63
CA THR A 124 6.95 -0.43 -13.31
C THR A 124 6.68 -0.66 -14.79
N LYS A 125 7.47 -1.46 -15.48
CA LYS A 125 7.26 -1.79 -16.91
C LYS A 125 5.96 -2.55 -17.21
N TYR A 126 5.31 -3.10 -16.19
CA TYR A 126 4.04 -3.83 -16.33
C TYR A 126 2.82 -2.98 -15.98
N LEU A 127 3.03 -1.77 -15.47
CA LEU A 127 2.02 -0.94 -14.83
C LEU A 127 2.06 0.48 -15.38
N SER A 128 0.88 1.10 -15.44
CA SER A 128 0.75 2.52 -15.75
C SER A 128 0.14 3.26 -14.57
N PHE A 129 0.65 4.45 -14.27
CA PHE A 129 0.25 5.24 -13.12
C PHE A 129 -0.23 6.62 -13.55
N LYS A 130 -1.10 7.20 -12.75
CA LYS A 130 -1.56 8.57 -12.92
C LYS A 130 -1.49 9.31 -11.57
N ALA A 131 -1.11 10.59 -11.61
CA ALA A 131 -1.13 11.46 -10.45
C ALA A 131 -2.55 11.62 -9.90
N VAL A 132 -2.67 11.71 -8.57
CA VAL A 132 -3.92 12.00 -7.85
C VAL A 132 -4.13 13.51 -7.82
N ASP A 133 -5.34 13.97 -8.14
CA ASP A 133 -5.62 15.39 -8.38
C ASP A 133 -5.54 16.24 -7.11
N GLY A 134 -5.90 15.69 -5.94
CA GLY A 134 -5.91 16.50 -4.73
C GLY A 134 -5.79 15.74 -3.42
N SER A 135 -5.14 16.41 -2.46
CA SER A 135 -5.13 16.04 -1.05
C SER A 135 -5.85 17.10 -0.25
N PHE A 136 -6.73 16.68 0.65
CA PHE A 136 -7.61 17.57 1.43
C PHE A 136 -7.58 17.18 2.91
N VAL A 137 -7.89 18.13 3.75
CA VAL A 137 -8.06 17.94 5.19
C VAL A 137 -9.39 18.54 5.65
N PHE A 138 -10.07 17.82 6.54
CA PHE A 138 -11.29 18.32 7.18
C PHE A 138 -10.91 19.11 8.43
N SER A 139 -11.36 20.36 8.50
CA SER A 139 -11.14 21.23 9.64
C SER A 139 -12.31 22.17 9.85
N LYS A 140 -12.79 22.30 11.09
CA LYS A 140 -13.87 23.22 11.48
C LYS A 140 -15.14 23.08 10.60
N GLY A 141 -15.51 21.83 10.33
CA GLY A 141 -16.73 21.52 9.56
C GLY A 141 -16.61 21.69 8.05
N LYS A 142 -15.40 21.92 7.49
CA LYS A 142 -15.18 22.14 6.07
C LYS A 142 -13.99 21.35 5.54
N ILE A 143 -14.03 21.03 4.25
CA ILE A 143 -12.91 20.45 3.50
C ILE A 143 -12.03 21.59 3.01
N HIS A 144 -10.72 21.48 3.23
CA HIS A 144 -9.70 22.41 2.75
C HIS A 144 -8.64 21.67 1.96
N LYS A 145 -8.24 22.22 0.81
CA LYS A 145 -7.12 21.67 0.04
C LYS A 145 -5.82 21.80 0.83
N VAL A 146 -5.05 20.72 0.90
CA VAL A 146 -3.66 20.77 1.36
C VAL A 146 -2.87 21.48 0.26
N PRO A 147 -2.19 22.61 0.57
CA PRO A 147 -1.49 23.36 -0.45
C PRO A 147 -0.39 22.55 -1.13
N ALA A 148 -0.38 22.56 -2.45
CA ALA A 148 0.64 21.92 -3.29
C ALA A 148 1.68 22.90 -3.82
N THR A 149 1.41 24.21 -3.75
CA THR A 149 2.30 25.28 -4.21
C THR A 149 2.39 26.41 -3.19
N ASP A 150 3.42 27.23 -3.26
CA ASP A 150 3.59 28.42 -2.41
C ASP A 150 2.42 29.39 -2.54
N MET A 151 1.87 29.54 -3.75
CA MET A 151 0.72 30.39 -4.00
C MET A 151 -0.55 29.86 -3.33
N GLU A 152 -0.76 28.53 -3.36
CA GLU A 152 -1.88 27.89 -2.65
C GLU A 152 -1.70 28.02 -1.12
N ALA A 153 -0.47 27.83 -0.62
CA ALA A 153 -0.16 28.01 0.80
C ALA A 153 -0.44 29.44 1.28
N LEU A 154 -0.10 30.44 0.45
CA LEU A 154 -0.39 31.85 0.76
C LEU A 154 -1.90 32.12 0.82
N LYS A 155 -2.69 31.54 -0.06
CA LYS A 155 -4.16 31.72 -0.14
C LYS A 155 -4.93 30.81 0.82
N SER A 156 -4.31 29.74 1.33
CA SER A 156 -4.99 28.75 2.17
C SER A 156 -5.58 29.37 3.44
N PRO A 157 -6.83 29.05 3.80
CA PRO A 157 -7.45 29.50 5.03
C PRO A 157 -7.06 28.67 6.27
N LEU A 158 -6.25 27.61 6.10
CA LEU A 158 -5.85 26.71 7.20
C LEU A 158 -5.04 27.41 8.29
N MET A 159 -4.35 28.48 7.96
CA MET A 159 -3.50 29.23 8.90
C MET A 159 -3.67 30.74 8.73
N GLY A 160 -3.58 31.49 9.84
CA GLY A 160 -3.50 32.94 9.81
C GLY A 160 -2.14 33.45 9.32
N LEU A 161 -2.04 34.75 9.02
CA LEU A 161 -0.85 35.35 8.38
C LEU A 161 0.44 35.14 9.19
N PHE A 162 0.40 35.35 10.50
CA PHE A 162 1.59 35.17 11.36
C PHE A 162 1.93 33.70 11.53
N GLU A 163 0.92 32.83 11.56
CA GLU A 163 1.09 31.39 11.62
C GLU A 163 1.78 30.85 10.35
N LYS A 164 1.38 31.33 9.18
CA LYS A 164 2.01 30.98 7.90
C LYS A 164 3.52 31.30 7.89
N ARG A 165 3.92 32.44 8.49
CA ARG A 165 5.34 32.81 8.60
C ARG A 165 6.10 31.83 9.51
N ARG A 166 5.52 31.45 10.65
CA ARG A 166 6.12 30.47 11.56
C ARG A 166 6.20 29.09 10.93
N ALA A 167 5.13 28.64 10.30
CA ALA A 167 5.06 27.36 9.60
C ALA A 167 6.09 27.31 8.44
N ARG A 168 6.27 28.40 7.68
CA ARG A 168 7.28 28.47 6.64
C ARG A 168 8.70 28.25 7.20
N ASN A 169 9.04 28.86 8.33
CA ASN A 169 10.35 28.66 8.95
C ASN A 169 10.54 27.19 9.39
N PHE A 170 9.51 26.58 9.92
CA PHE A 170 9.51 25.16 10.28
C PHE A 170 9.68 24.27 9.04
N PHE A 171 8.95 24.51 7.96
CA PHE A 171 9.08 23.75 6.71
C PHE A 171 10.46 23.88 6.07
N ILE A 172 11.06 25.07 6.10
CA ILE A 172 12.46 25.27 5.64
C ILE A 172 13.43 24.43 6.47
N TYR A 173 13.25 24.39 7.80
CA TYR A 173 14.04 23.53 8.66
C TYR A 173 13.90 22.06 8.27
N VAL A 174 12.67 21.57 8.13
CA VAL A 174 12.37 20.18 7.73
C VAL A 174 13.01 19.83 6.38
N GLN A 175 12.86 20.69 5.38
CA GLN A 175 13.44 20.46 4.05
C GLN A 175 14.97 20.38 4.07
N ASN A 176 15.61 21.24 4.85
CA ASN A 176 17.07 21.32 4.93
C ASN A 176 17.70 20.28 5.87
N TYR A 177 16.89 19.63 6.73
CA TYR A 177 17.40 18.65 7.68
C TYR A 177 17.99 17.43 6.95
N ASP A 178 19.24 17.13 7.23
CA ASP A 178 19.96 15.94 6.77
C ASP A 178 20.54 15.21 7.98
N GLU A 179 20.13 13.97 8.17
CA GLU A 179 20.58 13.14 9.30
C GLU A 179 22.09 12.93 9.31
N ALA A 180 22.71 12.91 8.12
CA ALA A 180 24.16 12.73 7.95
C ALA A 180 24.96 14.03 8.12
N ASP A 181 24.33 15.22 8.04
CA ASP A 181 25.02 16.52 8.20
C ASP A 181 24.56 17.27 9.46
N PRO A 182 25.31 17.19 10.56
CA PRO A 182 25.00 17.89 11.83
C PRO A 182 24.82 19.41 11.70
N LYS A 183 25.35 20.04 10.66
CA LYS A 183 25.18 21.48 10.44
C LYS A 183 23.73 21.86 10.13
N THR A 184 22.96 20.92 9.59
CA THR A 184 21.56 21.12 9.26
C THR A 184 20.63 20.98 10.47
N HIS A 185 21.10 20.38 11.56
CA HIS A 185 20.31 20.08 12.75
C HIS A 185 19.99 21.33 13.59
N GLN A 186 20.67 22.44 13.39
CA GLN A 186 20.50 23.69 14.17
C GLN A 186 20.65 23.48 15.70
N GLY A 187 21.51 22.54 16.10
CA GLY A 187 21.72 22.18 17.52
C GLY A 187 20.58 21.36 18.14
N LEU A 188 19.68 20.80 17.33
CA LEU A 188 18.58 19.95 17.80
C LEU A 188 18.92 18.48 17.57
N ASP A 189 18.65 17.66 18.57
CA ASP A 189 18.71 16.19 18.48
C ASP A 189 17.27 15.65 18.33
N LEU A 190 16.89 15.30 17.11
CA LEU A 190 15.54 14.80 16.81
C LEU A 190 15.30 13.36 17.27
N THR A 191 16.33 12.65 17.72
CA THR A 191 16.18 11.30 18.29
C THR A 191 15.71 11.32 19.73
N THR A 192 15.87 12.45 20.41
CA THR A 192 15.48 12.65 21.81
C THR A 192 14.40 13.70 22.00
N LEU A 193 14.41 14.75 21.17
CA LEU A 193 13.39 15.81 21.18
C LEU A 193 12.07 15.28 20.65
N THR A 194 10.98 15.48 21.42
CA THR A 194 9.64 15.06 20.96
C THR A 194 9.12 15.96 19.82
N THR A 195 8.21 15.41 19.02
CA THR A 195 7.54 16.18 17.95
C THR A 195 6.84 17.42 18.51
N LYS A 196 6.19 17.30 19.66
CA LYS A 196 5.54 18.44 20.34
C LYS A 196 6.53 19.55 20.71
N GLU A 197 7.66 19.17 21.28
CA GLU A 197 8.71 20.15 21.65
C GLU A 197 9.33 20.81 20.43
N LEU A 198 9.58 20.05 19.36
CA LEU A 198 10.09 20.59 18.10
C LEU A 198 9.13 21.64 17.53
N ILE A 199 7.85 21.31 17.40
CA ILE A 199 6.84 22.21 16.83
C ILE A 199 6.67 23.46 17.72
N ALA A 200 6.71 23.30 19.05
CA ALA A 200 6.62 24.41 20.01
C ALA A 200 7.78 25.41 19.88
N LYS A 201 8.99 24.96 19.52
CA LYS A 201 10.15 25.87 19.27
C LYS A 201 9.89 26.86 18.13
N TYR A 202 9.04 26.49 17.17
CA TYR A 202 8.64 27.37 16.06
C TYR A 202 7.38 28.18 16.40
N GLY A 203 6.79 28.01 17.61
CA GLY A 203 5.62 28.76 18.08
C GLY A 203 4.35 28.45 17.32
N LEU A 204 4.21 27.22 16.78
CA LEU A 204 3.01 26.79 16.05
C LEU A 204 1.90 26.42 17.02
N VAL A 205 0.66 26.71 16.63
CA VAL A 205 -0.56 26.49 17.45
C VAL A 205 -1.27 25.20 17.08
N ASP A 206 -2.19 24.75 17.92
CA ASP A 206 -2.84 23.44 17.86
C ASP A 206 -3.41 23.06 16.49
N ASP A 207 -4.16 23.96 15.82
CA ASP A 207 -4.71 23.68 14.48
C ASP A 207 -3.61 23.39 13.44
N THR A 208 -2.48 24.10 13.54
CA THR A 208 -1.32 23.90 12.68
C THR A 208 -0.57 22.62 13.04
N VAL A 209 -0.50 22.28 14.32
CA VAL A 209 0.07 21.03 14.82
C VAL A 209 -0.70 19.84 14.25
N ASP A 210 -2.04 19.87 14.34
CA ASP A 210 -2.91 18.84 13.77
C ASP A 210 -2.73 18.72 12.25
N PHE A 211 -2.71 19.86 11.54
CA PHE A 211 -2.46 19.87 10.10
C PHE A 211 -1.10 19.25 9.72
N ILE A 212 -0.03 19.61 10.44
CA ILE A 212 1.30 19.06 10.21
C ILE A 212 1.32 17.55 10.47
N GLY A 213 0.80 17.11 11.60
CA GLY A 213 0.83 15.72 12.03
C GLY A 213 0.01 14.80 11.13
N HIS A 214 -1.22 15.20 10.81
CA HIS A 214 -2.18 14.33 10.12
C HIS A 214 -2.17 14.51 8.59
N ALA A 215 -2.07 15.74 8.08
CA ALA A 215 -2.16 16.00 6.64
C ALA A 215 -0.81 15.97 5.90
N LEU A 216 0.30 16.25 6.57
CA LEU A 216 1.64 16.26 5.97
C LEU A 216 2.50 15.07 6.40
N ALA A 217 2.62 14.81 7.70
CA ALA A 217 3.37 13.67 8.20
C ALA A 217 2.58 12.35 8.19
N LEU A 218 1.27 12.42 7.93
CA LEU A 218 0.38 11.26 7.77
C LEU A 218 0.38 10.31 8.98
N HIS A 219 0.49 10.86 10.18
CA HIS A 219 0.23 10.12 11.41
C HIS A 219 -1.26 9.87 11.54
N ARG A 220 -1.64 8.72 12.06
CA ARG A 220 -3.03 8.28 12.20
C ARG A 220 -3.69 8.67 13.52
N ASP A 221 -2.89 9.16 14.46
CA ASP A 221 -3.31 9.58 15.80
C ASP A 221 -2.26 10.50 16.44
N ASP A 222 -2.56 11.05 17.62
CA ASP A 222 -1.72 12.03 18.32
C ASP A 222 -0.55 11.45 19.11
N ARG A 223 -0.33 10.13 19.11
CA ARG A 223 0.79 9.52 19.85
C ARG A 223 2.14 10.06 19.41
N HIS A 224 2.28 10.36 18.13
CA HIS A 224 3.49 10.93 17.54
C HIS A 224 3.96 12.22 18.23
N LEU A 225 3.06 12.98 18.86
CA LEU A 225 3.42 14.23 19.55
C LEU A 225 4.39 14.00 20.72
N ASN A 226 4.32 12.82 21.36
CA ASN A 226 5.17 12.43 22.48
C ASN A 226 6.33 11.50 22.08
N GLU A 227 6.45 11.21 20.77
CA GLU A 227 7.53 10.39 20.22
C GLU A 227 8.65 11.29 19.66
N PRO A 228 9.88 10.74 19.44
CA PRO A 228 10.99 11.47 18.85
C PRO A 228 10.60 12.09 17.50
N ALA A 229 10.99 13.34 17.29
CA ALA A 229 10.60 14.14 16.13
C ALA A 229 11.19 13.66 14.80
N LEU A 230 12.22 12.82 14.83
CA LEU A 230 12.93 12.37 13.62
C LEU A 230 11.98 11.69 12.61
N ASP A 231 11.10 10.82 13.07
CA ASP A 231 10.13 10.13 12.18
C ASP A 231 9.18 11.14 11.53
N THR A 232 8.63 12.09 12.29
CA THR A 232 7.77 13.15 11.77
C THR A 232 8.48 14.00 10.71
N VAL A 233 9.73 14.40 10.95
CA VAL A 233 10.52 15.17 9.99
C VAL A 233 10.77 14.36 8.71
N LYS A 234 11.13 13.09 8.81
CA LYS A 234 11.33 12.21 7.65
C LYS A 234 10.04 12.05 6.82
N ARG A 235 8.90 11.89 7.47
CA ARG A 235 7.59 11.79 6.80
C ARG A 235 7.21 13.07 6.07
N MET A 236 7.45 14.23 6.68
CA MET A 236 7.20 15.53 6.04
C MET A 236 8.13 15.75 4.83
N LYS A 237 9.40 15.34 4.92
CA LYS A 237 10.32 15.37 3.76
C LYS A 237 9.79 14.50 2.64
N LEU A 238 9.40 13.26 2.94
CA LEU A 238 8.81 12.34 1.97
C LEU A 238 7.58 12.93 1.29
N TYR A 239 6.70 13.60 2.04
CA TYR A 239 5.53 14.30 1.49
C TYR A 239 5.96 15.40 0.52
N SER A 240 6.89 16.26 0.93
CA SER A 240 7.39 17.36 0.10
C SER A 240 8.10 16.86 -1.18
N GLU A 241 8.95 15.86 -1.07
CA GLU A 241 9.66 15.25 -2.19
C GLU A 241 8.67 14.56 -3.17
N SER A 242 7.65 13.90 -2.64
CA SER A 242 6.61 13.28 -3.46
C SER A 242 5.77 14.33 -4.19
N LEU A 243 5.44 15.44 -3.53
CA LEU A 243 4.70 16.55 -4.12
C LEU A 243 5.48 17.23 -5.25
N ALA A 244 6.81 17.34 -5.10
CA ALA A 244 7.68 17.97 -6.09
C ALA A 244 7.90 17.11 -7.35
N ARG A 245 7.59 15.80 -7.29
CA ARG A 245 7.90 14.87 -8.39
C ARG A 245 7.02 15.05 -9.62
N PHE A 246 5.75 15.37 -9.43
CA PHE A 246 4.79 15.58 -10.51
C PHE A 246 4.16 16.96 -10.41
N GLN A 247 3.80 17.55 -11.55
CA GLN A 247 3.00 18.77 -11.59
C GLN A 247 1.53 18.44 -11.27
N GLY A 248 1.29 17.94 -10.07
CA GLY A 248 -0.02 17.51 -9.60
C GLY A 248 -0.49 18.30 -8.38
N GLY A 249 -1.72 18.08 -7.99
CA GLY A 249 -2.33 18.71 -6.81
C GLY A 249 -2.08 17.96 -5.51
N SER A 250 -1.33 16.84 -5.53
CA SER A 250 -1.08 15.98 -4.39
C SER A 250 0.26 15.23 -4.47
N PRO A 251 0.76 14.65 -3.38
CA PRO A 251 1.97 13.84 -3.38
C PRO A 251 1.75 12.40 -3.86
N TYR A 252 0.55 12.06 -4.33
CA TYR A 252 0.14 10.68 -4.58
C TYR A 252 0.04 10.36 -6.06
N ILE A 253 0.30 9.06 -6.34
CA ILE A 253 -0.02 8.41 -7.61
C ILE A 253 -0.88 7.16 -7.34
N TYR A 254 -1.58 6.71 -8.38
CA TYR A 254 -2.41 5.52 -8.33
C TYR A 254 -2.36 4.77 -9.67
N PRO A 255 -2.34 3.42 -9.66
CA PRO A 255 -2.29 2.66 -10.89
C PRO A 255 -3.60 2.78 -11.68
N LEU A 256 -3.49 2.81 -13.00
CA LEU A 256 -4.64 2.63 -13.87
C LEU A 256 -5.18 1.21 -13.69
N TYR A 257 -6.50 1.07 -13.70
CA TYR A 257 -7.23 -0.19 -13.47
C TYR A 257 -7.19 -0.71 -12.03
N GLY A 258 -6.71 0.10 -11.06
CA GLY A 258 -6.73 -0.23 -9.63
C GLY A 258 -5.52 -1.04 -9.14
N LEU A 259 -5.55 -1.38 -7.85
CA LEU A 259 -4.43 -2.00 -7.15
C LEU A 259 -4.25 -3.49 -7.45
N GLY A 260 -5.26 -4.16 -8.00
CA GLY A 260 -5.20 -5.60 -8.32
C GLY A 260 -4.10 -5.97 -9.33
N GLU A 261 -3.61 -5.00 -10.10
CA GLU A 261 -2.49 -5.17 -11.03
C GLU A 261 -1.14 -5.34 -10.30
N LEU A 262 -0.99 -4.80 -9.09
CA LEU A 262 0.28 -4.85 -8.34
C LEU A 262 0.67 -6.28 -7.93
N PRO A 263 -0.19 -7.09 -7.27
CA PRO A 263 0.13 -8.48 -6.96
C PRO A 263 0.51 -9.29 -8.20
N GLN A 264 -0.20 -9.09 -9.31
CA GLN A 264 0.07 -9.77 -10.58
C GLN A 264 1.43 -9.36 -11.18
N GLY A 265 1.78 -8.06 -11.11
CA GLY A 265 3.08 -7.56 -11.55
C GLY A 265 4.24 -8.20 -10.79
N PHE A 266 4.13 -8.31 -9.47
CA PHE A 266 5.14 -8.99 -8.64
C PHE A 266 5.14 -10.51 -8.85
N ALA A 267 3.98 -11.14 -9.05
CA ALA A 267 3.92 -12.55 -9.42
C ALA A 267 4.65 -12.83 -10.73
N ARG A 268 4.46 -11.97 -11.74
CA ARG A 268 5.19 -12.05 -13.01
C ARG A 268 6.70 -11.87 -12.80
N LEU A 269 7.12 -10.92 -11.96
CA LEU A 269 8.52 -10.73 -11.60
C LEU A 269 9.10 -11.99 -10.98
N SER A 270 8.46 -12.55 -9.96
CA SER A 270 8.90 -13.77 -9.29
C SER A 270 9.07 -14.93 -10.28
N ALA A 271 8.08 -15.12 -11.18
CA ALA A 271 8.14 -16.17 -12.20
C ALA A 271 9.33 -15.99 -13.17
N VAL A 272 9.67 -14.75 -13.54
CA VAL A 272 10.86 -14.46 -14.38
C VAL A 272 12.15 -14.90 -13.69
N TYR A 273 12.22 -14.80 -12.38
CA TYR A 273 13.38 -15.23 -11.56
C TYR A 273 13.26 -16.66 -11.03
N GLY A 274 12.35 -17.47 -11.60
CA GLY A 274 12.24 -18.90 -11.28
C GLY A 274 11.32 -19.25 -10.13
N GLY A 275 10.58 -18.27 -9.58
CA GLY A 275 9.54 -18.53 -8.59
C GLY A 275 8.37 -19.30 -9.20
N THR A 276 7.76 -20.17 -8.42
CA THR A 276 6.62 -21.01 -8.83
C THR A 276 5.36 -20.54 -8.13
N TYR A 277 4.27 -20.32 -8.89
CA TYR A 277 2.96 -19.95 -8.37
C TYR A 277 1.95 -21.07 -8.56
N MET A 278 1.20 -21.39 -7.51
CA MET A 278 0.11 -22.37 -7.50
C MET A 278 -1.14 -21.77 -6.86
N LEU A 279 -2.13 -21.43 -7.69
CA LEU A 279 -3.46 -20.99 -7.23
C LEU A 279 -4.39 -22.19 -7.05
N SER A 280 -5.56 -21.98 -6.45
CA SER A 280 -6.57 -23.00 -6.18
C SER A 280 -6.02 -24.19 -5.38
N LYS A 281 -5.13 -23.91 -4.42
CA LYS A 281 -4.56 -24.91 -3.53
C LYS A 281 -5.28 -24.88 -2.17
N PRO A 282 -6.31 -25.71 -1.98
CA PRO A 282 -7.04 -25.72 -0.72
C PRO A 282 -6.16 -26.17 0.45
N GLU A 283 -6.56 -25.78 1.64
CA GLU A 283 -6.02 -26.22 2.93
C GLU A 283 -4.59 -25.72 3.25
N CYS A 284 -3.67 -25.52 2.33
CA CYS A 284 -2.29 -25.01 2.53
C CYS A 284 -1.80 -25.10 3.99
N LYS A 285 -1.81 -26.35 4.53
CA LYS A 285 -1.49 -26.60 5.94
C LYS A 285 0.01 -26.55 6.17
N VAL A 286 0.46 -25.68 7.07
CA VAL A 286 1.87 -25.60 7.45
C VAL A 286 2.23 -26.81 8.33
N GLU A 287 3.29 -27.52 7.95
CA GLU A 287 3.82 -28.65 8.69
C GLU A 287 5.02 -28.20 9.55
N PHE A 288 5.08 -28.71 10.76
CA PHE A 288 6.10 -28.38 11.75
C PHE A 288 6.91 -29.63 12.12
N ASP A 289 8.21 -29.44 12.33
CA ASP A 289 9.08 -30.48 12.84
C ASP A 289 8.91 -30.71 14.36
N MET A 290 9.70 -31.62 14.93
CA MET A 290 9.65 -31.94 16.35
C MET A 290 10.12 -30.77 17.25
N GLU A 291 10.85 -29.80 16.69
CA GLU A 291 11.30 -28.58 17.38
C GLU A 291 10.27 -27.44 17.26
N GLY A 292 9.16 -27.65 16.53
CA GLY A 292 8.13 -26.65 16.29
C GLY A 292 8.48 -25.63 15.20
N LYS A 293 9.46 -25.91 14.35
CA LYS A 293 9.86 -25.11 13.20
C LYS A 293 9.08 -25.52 11.95
N ALA A 294 8.60 -24.56 11.18
CA ALA A 294 7.96 -24.84 9.91
C ALA A 294 8.96 -25.53 8.95
N CYS A 295 8.56 -26.64 8.37
CA CYS A 295 9.41 -27.47 7.52
C CYS A 295 8.75 -27.83 6.17
N GLY A 296 7.50 -27.42 5.96
CA GLY A 296 6.78 -27.68 4.70
C GLY A 296 5.34 -27.18 4.73
N VAL A 297 4.67 -27.35 3.59
CA VAL A 297 3.24 -27.05 3.44
C VAL A 297 2.57 -28.20 2.69
N THR A 298 1.46 -28.68 3.24
CA THR A 298 0.65 -29.75 2.65
C THR A 298 -0.62 -29.17 2.02
N SER A 299 -0.90 -29.55 0.78
CA SER A 299 -2.16 -29.28 0.09
C SER A 299 -2.53 -30.45 -0.80
N GLU A 300 -3.79 -30.83 -0.84
CA GLU A 300 -4.31 -31.96 -1.65
C GLU A 300 -3.57 -33.30 -1.42
N GLY A 301 -3.02 -33.49 -0.21
CA GLY A 301 -2.26 -34.70 0.16
C GLY A 301 -0.82 -34.73 -0.28
N GLU A 302 -0.32 -33.69 -0.95
CA GLU A 302 1.08 -33.50 -1.33
C GLU A 302 1.76 -32.48 -0.40
N THR A 303 3.00 -32.75 0.00
CA THR A 303 3.79 -31.87 0.88
C THR A 303 5.01 -31.32 0.17
N ALA A 304 5.09 -29.99 0.02
CA ALA A 304 6.30 -29.29 -0.38
C ALA A 304 7.14 -28.97 0.85
N LYS A 305 8.44 -29.26 0.81
CA LYS A 305 9.38 -28.96 1.88
C LYS A 305 9.91 -27.53 1.76
N CYS A 306 10.18 -26.88 2.89
CA CYS A 306 10.79 -25.56 2.90
C CYS A 306 11.59 -25.29 4.17
N LYS A 307 12.41 -24.23 4.09
CA LYS A 307 13.18 -23.73 5.25
C LYS A 307 12.39 -22.66 6.02
N LYS A 308 11.52 -21.92 5.34
CA LYS A 308 10.74 -20.81 5.92
C LYS A 308 9.36 -20.74 5.26
N VAL A 309 8.38 -20.28 6.04
CA VAL A 309 7.02 -19.99 5.57
C VAL A 309 6.72 -18.51 5.76
N VAL A 310 6.18 -17.88 4.74
CA VAL A 310 5.60 -16.52 4.77
C VAL A 310 4.10 -16.65 4.54
N CYS A 311 3.28 -15.93 5.29
CA CYS A 311 1.84 -15.96 5.04
C CYS A 311 1.11 -14.70 5.56
N ASP A 312 -0.11 -14.51 5.09
CA ASP A 312 -1.05 -13.61 5.75
C ASP A 312 -1.61 -14.23 7.05
N PRO A 313 -2.24 -13.43 7.93
CA PRO A 313 -2.74 -13.89 9.23
C PRO A 313 -3.74 -15.06 9.15
N SER A 314 -4.44 -15.22 8.04
CA SER A 314 -5.52 -16.21 7.89
C SER A 314 -5.02 -17.66 7.77
N TYR A 315 -3.74 -17.86 7.46
CA TYR A 315 -3.16 -19.20 7.35
C TYR A 315 -2.66 -19.77 8.69
N LEU A 316 -2.27 -18.92 9.64
CA LEU A 316 -1.73 -19.31 10.96
C LEU A 316 -2.45 -18.57 12.08
N THR A 317 -3.76 -18.79 12.20
CA THR A 317 -4.64 -18.09 13.15
C THR A 317 -4.26 -18.29 14.62
N ASN A 318 -3.55 -19.37 14.95
CA ASN A 318 -3.03 -19.65 16.29
C ASN A 318 -1.73 -18.90 16.63
N LYS A 319 -1.13 -18.20 15.68
CA LYS A 319 0.11 -17.43 15.85
C LYS A 319 -0.11 -15.91 15.73
N VAL A 320 -1.36 -15.48 15.70
CA VAL A 320 -1.73 -14.07 15.59
C VAL A 320 -2.71 -13.68 16.68
N ARG A 321 -2.73 -12.39 17.02
CA ARG A 321 -3.75 -11.82 17.92
C ARG A 321 -4.53 -10.71 17.19
N LYS A 322 -5.79 -10.58 17.55
CA LYS A 322 -6.63 -9.48 17.09
C LYS A 322 -6.23 -8.18 17.77
N ILE A 323 -6.02 -7.11 16.99
CA ILE A 323 -5.62 -5.78 17.46
C ILE A 323 -6.67 -4.70 17.24
N GLY A 324 -7.77 -5.02 16.57
CA GLY A 324 -8.84 -4.09 16.28
C GLY A 324 -9.66 -4.53 15.09
N LYS A 325 -10.45 -3.60 14.56
CA LYS A 325 -11.25 -3.77 13.33
C LYS A 325 -11.09 -2.52 12.46
N VAL A 326 -11.26 -2.68 11.16
CA VAL A 326 -11.45 -1.56 10.22
C VAL A 326 -12.88 -1.55 9.77
N ALA A 327 -13.53 -0.39 9.90
CA ALA A 327 -14.83 -0.08 9.32
C ALA A 327 -14.61 0.60 7.96
N ARG A 328 -15.34 0.19 6.93
CA ARG A 328 -15.26 0.75 5.59
C ARG A 328 -16.63 0.87 4.95
N ALA A 329 -16.91 2.02 4.35
CA ALA A 329 -18.01 2.22 3.43
C ALA A 329 -17.46 2.33 1.99
N ILE A 330 -18.15 1.74 1.03
CA ILE A 330 -17.84 1.78 -0.40
C ILE A 330 -19.01 2.45 -1.09
N ALA A 331 -18.78 3.58 -1.74
CA ALA A 331 -19.83 4.34 -2.42
C ALA A 331 -19.57 4.39 -3.93
N ILE A 332 -20.63 4.20 -4.73
CA ILE A 332 -20.64 4.51 -6.15
C ILE A 332 -21.39 5.82 -6.32
N MET A 333 -20.81 6.78 -7.05
CA MET A 333 -21.36 8.12 -7.23
C MET A 333 -21.32 8.52 -8.71
N SER A 334 -22.13 9.51 -9.07
CA SER A 334 -22.21 10.09 -10.43
C SER A 334 -21.66 11.52 -10.50
N HIS A 335 -20.93 11.95 -9.50
CA HIS A 335 -20.33 13.29 -9.40
C HIS A 335 -19.06 13.24 -8.56
N PRO A 336 -18.14 14.21 -8.67
CA PRO A 336 -16.99 14.35 -7.78
C PRO A 336 -17.45 14.70 -6.35
N ILE A 337 -16.61 14.44 -5.35
CA ILE A 337 -16.92 14.83 -3.96
C ILE A 337 -17.07 16.37 -3.89
N PRO A 338 -18.14 16.89 -3.26
CA PRO A 338 -18.35 18.32 -3.12
C PRO A 338 -17.16 19.04 -2.46
N ASN A 339 -16.88 20.27 -2.89
CA ASN A 339 -15.80 21.13 -2.38
C ASN A 339 -14.36 20.58 -2.58
N THR A 340 -14.16 19.71 -3.55
CA THR A 340 -12.83 19.19 -3.93
C THR A 340 -12.33 19.74 -5.28
N ASN A 341 -12.82 20.91 -5.73
CA ASN A 341 -12.45 21.53 -7.00
C ASN A 341 -12.72 20.63 -8.21
N GLU A 342 -13.85 19.89 -8.20
CA GLU A 342 -14.26 18.95 -9.26
C GLU A 342 -13.19 17.86 -9.54
N SER A 343 -12.38 17.53 -8.56
CA SER A 343 -11.30 16.55 -8.70
C SER A 343 -11.82 15.16 -8.97
N HIS A 344 -11.17 14.46 -9.88
CA HIS A 344 -11.49 13.07 -10.24
C HIS A 344 -10.86 12.02 -9.32
N SER A 345 -9.84 12.44 -8.57
CA SER A 345 -9.18 11.59 -7.58
C SER A 345 -8.73 12.42 -6.39
N VAL A 346 -9.10 11.99 -5.19
CA VAL A 346 -8.81 12.75 -3.96
C VAL A 346 -8.58 11.84 -2.77
N GLN A 347 -7.74 12.32 -1.85
CA GLN A 347 -7.68 11.89 -0.47
C GLN A 347 -8.19 13.00 0.43
N ILE A 348 -9.08 12.67 1.38
CA ILE A 348 -9.48 13.58 2.45
C ILE A 348 -9.15 12.92 3.78
N ILE A 349 -8.42 13.62 4.63
CA ILE A 349 -8.13 13.19 5.99
C ILE A 349 -9.02 13.99 6.94
N LEU A 350 -9.72 13.27 7.81
CA LEU A 350 -10.51 13.84 8.88
C LEU A 350 -9.77 13.54 10.19
N PRO A 351 -9.01 14.52 10.74
CA PRO A 351 -8.24 14.31 11.95
C PRO A 351 -9.11 13.93 13.14
N GLN A 352 -8.62 13.05 13.99
CA GLN A 352 -9.34 12.47 15.12
C GLN A 352 -10.02 13.51 16.02
N LYS A 353 -9.35 14.62 16.32
CA LYS A 353 -9.88 15.68 17.18
C LYS A 353 -11.10 16.39 16.57
N GLN A 354 -11.16 16.50 15.23
CA GLN A 354 -12.30 17.11 14.54
C GLN A 354 -13.59 16.29 14.68
N LEU A 355 -13.44 15.01 14.97
CA LEU A 355 -14.54 14.05 15.08
C LEU A 355 -14.74 13.51 16.50
N GLY A 356 -13.89 13.87 17.46
CA GLY A 356 -13.91 13.32 18.81
C GLY A 356 -13.58 11.82 18.87
N ARG A 357 -12.66 11.36 18.01
CA ARG A 357 -12.23 9.96 17.87
C ARG A 357 -10.82 9.77 18.43
N ASN A 358 -10.41 8.50 18.55
CA ASN A 358 -9.04 8.10 18.94
C ASN A 358 -8.10 7.90 17.75
N SER A 359 -8.63 7.90 16.52
CA SER A 359 -7.87 7.79 15.27
C SER A 359 -8.57 8.53 14.15
N ASP A 360 -7.81 8.87 13.11
CA ASP A 360 -8.31 9.58 11.94
C ASP A 360 -9.30 8.74 11.14
N MET A 361 -10.15 9.44 10.40
CA MET A 361 -10.99 8.87 9.36
C MET A 361 -10.47 9.33 7.99
N TYR A 362 -10.60 8.49 7.00
CA TYR A 362 -10.07 8.72 5.66
C TYR A 362 -11.16 8.59 4.61
N VAL A 363 -11.14 9.48 3.62
CA VAL A 363 -11.92 9.35 2.39
C VAL A 363 -10.94 9.22 1.23
N PHE A 364 -11.12 8.17 0.46
CA PHE A 364 -10.43 7.92 -0.80
C PHE A 364 -11.44 8.00 -1.93
N CYS A 365 -11.12 8.64 -3.05
CA CYS A 365 -11.98 8.62 -4.22
C CYS A 365 -11.14 8.55 -5.49
N CYS A 366 -11.57 7.72 -6.43
CA CYS A 366 -11.09 7.67 -7.82
C CYS A 366 -12.26 7.55 -8.78
N SER A 367 -12.06 7.99 -10.03
CA SER A 367 -13.08 7.98 -11.07
C SER A 367 -12.64 7.17 -12.29
N TYR A 368 -13.45 7.25 -13.34
CA TYR A 368 -13.13 6.72 -14.65
C TYR A 368 -11.80 7.20 -15.23
N THR A 369 -11.24 8.31 -14.77
CA THR A 369 -9.94 8.80 -15.25
C THR A 369 -8.76 7.92 -14.80
N HIS A 370 -8.97 7.06 -13.80
CA HIS A 370 -8.06 5.99 -13.38
C HIS A 370 -8.50 4.60 -13.88
N ASN A 371 -9.49 4.53 -14.79
CA ASN A 371 -10.06 3.29 -15.31
C ASN A 371 -10.60 2.34 -14.23
N VAL A 372 -11.10 2.89 -13.11
CA VAL A 372 -11.69 2.12 -12.01
C VAL A 372 -13.21 2.11 -12.02
N ALA A 373 -13.84 2.93 -12.87
CA ALA A 373 -15.28 3.03 -13.05
C ALA A 373 -15.65 3.43 -14.47
N PRO A 374 -16.90 3.24 -14.94
CA PRO A 374 -17.39 3.75 -16.21
C PRO A 374 -17.35 5.28 -16.25
N LYS A 375 -17.31 5.85 -17.45
CA LYS A 375 -17.34 7.31 -17.65
C LYS A 375 -18.50 7.96 -16.89
N GLY A 376 -18.19 9.01 -16.14
CA GLY A 376 -19.15 9.73 -15.30
C GLY A 376 -19.39 9.10 -13.93
N LYS A 377 -18.74 7.98 -13.59
CA LYS A 377 -18.83 7.33 -12.29
C LYS A 377 -17.56 7.53 -11.45
N PHE A 378 -17.76 7.52 -10.14
CA PHE A 378 -16.75 7.69 -9.12
C PHE A 378 -16.92 6.57 -8.08
N ILE A 379 -15.82 6.07 -7.56
CA ILE A 379 -15.81 5.13 -6.44
C ILE A 379 -15.15 5.84 -5.26
N ALA A 380 -15.88 5.94 -4.16
CA ALA A 380 -15.35 6.51 -2.93
C ALA A 380 -15.36 5.48 -1.80
N PHE A 381 -14.37 5.60 -0.94
CA PHE A 381 -14.25 4.78 0.27
C PHE A 381 -14.16 5.70 1.48
N VAL A 382 -14.90 5.37 2.53
CA VAL A 382 -14.73 5.97 3.85
C VAL A 382 -14.21 4.90 4.77
N SER A 383 -13.06 5.11 5.41
CA SER A 383 -12.40 4.11 6.24
C SER A 383 -11.95 4.69 7.57
N ALA A 384 -12.11 3.94 8.65
CA ALA A 384 -11.62 4.29 9.97
C ALA A 384 -11.29 3.01 10.78
N GLU A 385 -10.40 3.13 11.77
CA GLU A 385 -10.31 2.10 12.81
C GLU A 385 -11.63 2.09 13.58
N ALA A 386 -12.27 0.93 13.69
CA ALA A 386 -13.59 0.84 14.33
C ALA A 386 -13.49 1.01 15.85
N GLU A 387 -14.26 1.93 16.40
CA GLU A 387 -14.39 2.17 17.84
C GLU A 387 -15.71 1.62 18.39
N SER A 388 -16.63 1.20 17.49
CA SER A 388 -17.91 0.58 17.82
C SER A 388 -18.28 -0.47 16.79
N ASP A 389 -19.35 -1.24 17.07
CA ASP A 389 -19.90 -2.21 16.09
C ASP A 389 -20.94 -1.57 15.16
N ASN A 390 -21.31 -0.30 15.36
CA ASN A 390 -22.26 0.43 14.50
C ASN A 390 -21.53 1.15 13.37
N ILE A 391 -21.18 0.41 12.33
CA ILE A 391 -20.42 0.90 11.18
C ILE A 391 -21.05 2.13 10.49
N GLN A 392 -22.37 2.17 10.37
CA GLN A 392 -23.06 3.27 9.68
C GLN A 392 -22.94 4.58 10.45
N SER A 393 -23.20 4.54 11.77
CA SER A 393 -23.04 5.69 12.64
C SER A 393 -21.60 6.17 12.70
N GLU A 394 -20.68 5.25 12.76
CA GLU A 394 -19.25 5.52 12.90
C GLU A 394 -18.66 6.21 11.68
N LEU A 395 -19.02 5.76 10.47
CA LEU A 395 -18.51 6.33 9.21
C LEU A 395 -19.33 7.53 8.70
N LYS A 396 -20.45 7.86 9.37
CA LYS A 396 -21.34 8.94 8.94
C LYS A 396 -20.63 10.27 8.65
N PRO A 397 -19.67 10.77 9.47
CA PRO A 397 -19.00 12.04 9.17
C PRO A 397 -18.28 12.05 7.80
N GLY A 398 -17.66 10.95 7.43
CA GLY A 398 -17.01 10.82 6.12
C GLY A 398 -18.01 10.62 4.99
N ILE A 399 -19.08 9.83 5.22
CA ILE A 399 -20.15 9.60 4.24
C ILE A 399 -20.89 10.89 3.91
N ASP A 400 -21.17 11.73 4.90
CA ASP A 400 -21.86 13.02 4.70
C ASP A 400 -21.07 13.97 3.78
N LEU A 401 -19.74 13.80 3.66
CA LEU A 401 -18.91 14.58 2.73
C LEU A 401 -19.08 14.17 1.27
N LEU A 402 -19.53 12.95 1.01
CA LEU A 402 -19.65 12.41 -0.35
C LEU A 402 -20.76 13.08 -1.16
N GLY A 403 -21.79 13.62 -0.51
CA GLY A 403 -23.01 14.06 -1.16
C GLY A 403 -23.93 12.89 -1.54
N PRO A 404 -24.79 13.02 -2.56
CA PRO A 404 -25.66 11.94 -3.01
C PRO A 404 -24.88 10.73 -3.54
N VAL A 405 -25.23 9.53 -3.12
CA VAL A 405 -24.59 8.28 -3.58
C VAL A 405 -25.60 7.45 -4.39
N ASP A 406 -25.13 6.82 -5.46
CA ASP A 406 -25.96 5.89 -6.24
C ASP A 406 -26.14 4.57 -5.48
N GLU A 407 -25.05 4.08 -4.88
CA GLU A 407 -25.02 2.85 -4.07
C GLU A 407 -24.02 2.97 -2.92
N LEU A 408 -24.32 2.30 -1.81
CA LEU A 408 -23.48 2.30 -0.60
C LEU A 408 -23.40 0.89 -0.01
N PHE A 409 -22.18 0.41 0.20
CA PHE A 409 -21.90 -0.87 0.83
C PHE A 409 -21.08 -0.65 2.08
N PHE A 410 -21.18 -1.57 3.04
CA PHE A 410 -20.43 -1.55 4.28
C PHE A 410 -19.65 -2.83 4.49
N ASP A 411 -18.42 -2.70 4.92
CA ASP A 411 -17.51 -3.79 5.26
C ASP A 411 -16.85 -3.54 6.60
N MET A 412 -16.71 -4.58 7.41
CA MET A 412 -15.96 -4.52 8.66
C MET A 412 -15.12 -5.77 8.79
N TYR A 413 -13.80 -5.61 8.91
CA TYR A 413 -12.90 -6.73 9.04
C TYR A 413 -11.97 -6.60 10.25
N ASP A 414 -11.61 -7.75 10.79
CA ASP A 414 -10.71 -7.85 11.93
C ASP A 414 -9.27 -7.61 11.50
N ARG A 415 -8.51 -6.93 12.35
CA ARG A 415 -7.07 -6.74 12.18
C ARG A 415 -6.30 -7.64 13.12
N TYR A 416 -5.25 -8.24 12.57
CA TYR A 416 -4.37 -9.16 13.29
C TYR A 416 -2.92 -8.72 13.15
N GLU A 417 -2.13 -9.06 14.19
CA GLU A 417 -0.67 -8.97 14.17
C GLU A 417 -0.07 -10.28 14.67
N PRO A 418 1.14 -10.66 14.20
CA PRO A 418 1.82 -11.85 14.66
C PRO A 418 2.22 -11.74 16.15
N VAL A 419 2.17 -12.87 16.86
CA VAL A 419 2.64 -13.01 18.25
C VAL A 419 3.73 -14.05 18.40
N ASN A 420 4.13 -14.69 17.31
CA ASN A 420 5.22 -15.67 17.27
C ASN A 420 6.59 -15.00 17.19
N GLU A 421 7.63 -15.78 17.42
CA GLU A 421 9.03 -15.41 17.21
C GLU A 421 9.53 -16.05 15.91
N PRO A 422 9.62 -15.30 14.78
CA PRO A 422 9.91 -15.87 13.47
C PRO A 422 11.23 -16.63 13.38
N TYR A 423 12.23 -16.25 14.18
CA TYR A 423 13.53 -16.94 14.22
C TYR A 423 13.49 -18.29 14.94
N LEU A 424 12.45 -18.52 15.77
CA LEU A 424 12.30 -19.78 16.52
C LEU A 424 11.46 -20.79 15.74
N ASP A 425 10.46 -20.34 15.00
CA ASP A 425 9.50 -21.23 14.35
C ASP A 425 9.50 -21.17 12.81
N ASN A 426 10.37 -20.35 12.20
CA ASN A 426 10.49 -20.15 10.75
C ASN A 426 9.19 -19.67 10.06
N CYS A 427 8.25 -19.06 10.81
CA CYS A 427 7.02 -18.50 10.28
C CYS A 427 7.07 -16.96 10.29
N PHE A 428 6.94 -16.35 9.14
CA PHE A 428 6.93 -14.90 8.93
C PHE A 428 5.52 -14.49 8.51
N ILE A 429 4.77 -13.90 9.44
CA ILE A 429 3.35 -13.58 9.24
C ILE A 429 3.22 -12.06 9.05
N SER A 430 2.55 -11.63 7.98
CA SER A 430 2.29 -10.22 7.74
C SER A 430 1.22 -9.68 8.70
N THR A 431 1.23 -8.37 8.96
CA THR A 431 0.15 -7.71 9.71
C THR A 431 -1.06 -7.47 8.81
N SER A 432 -2.27 -7.37 9.36
CA SER A 432 -3.44 -6.97 8.59
C SER A 432 -3.32 -5.51 8.11
N TYR A 433 -4.01 -5.17 7.02
CA TYR A 433 -4.08 -3.79 6.53
C TYR A 433 -4.81 -2.89 7.51
N ASP A 434 -4.33 -1.66 7.66
CA ASP A 434 -4.95 -0.62 8.48
C ASP A 434 -5.96 0.24 7.68
N ALA A 435 -6.61 1.19 8.34
CA ALA A 435 -7.59 2.07 7.74
C ALA A 435 -7.00 3.20 6.89
N THR A 436 -5.67 3.43 6.95
CA THR A 436 -5.01 4.53 6.21
C THR A 436 -5.15 4.37 4.70
N THR A 437 -5.16 5.48 3.99
CA THR A 437 -5.29 5.53 2.53
C THR A 437 -3.95 5.71 1.81
N HIS A 438 -2.84 5.28 2.43
CA HIS A 438 -1.49 5.28 1.84
C HIS A 438 -0.73 4.00 2.21
N PHE A 439 0.32 3.66 1.43
CA PHE A 439 1.04 2.38 1.56
C PHE A 439 2.22 2.37 2.52
N GLU A 440 2.64 3.49 3.09
CA GLU A 440 3.93 3.58 3.80
C GLU A 440 4.06 2.55 4.94
N THR A 441 3.01 2.37 5.76
CA THR A 441 3.01 1.34 6.82
C THR A 441 3.03 -0.09 6.27
N THR A 442 2.34 -0.32 5.15
CA THR A 442 2.22 -1.63 4.50
C THR A 442 3.57 -2.11 3.97
N VAL A 443 4.32 -1.22 3.29
CA VAL A 443 5.60 -1.58 2.69
C VAL A 443 6.69 -1.72 3.74
N THR A 444 6.65 -0.92 4.80
CA THR A 444 7.56 -1.09 5.93
C THR A 444 7.46 -2.49 6.54
N ASP A 445 6.25 -3.03 6.68
CA ASP A 445 6.01 -4.40 7.15
C ASP A 445 6.70 -5.43 6.22
N VAL A 446 6.54 -5.29 4.90
CA VAL A 446 7.19 -6.16 3.90
C VAL A 446 8.72 -6.11 3.98
N LEU A 447 9.30 -4.91 4.06
CA LEU A 447 10.76 -4.74 4.11
C LEU A 447 11.36 -5.26 5.41
N ASN A 448 10.64 -5.13 6.52
CA ASN A 448 11.03 -5.73 7.80
C ASN A 448 11.05 -7.26 7.70
N MET A 449 10.00 -7.88 7.12
CA MET A 449 9.98 -9.33 6.89
C MET A 449 11.11 -9.77 5.95
N TYR A 450 11.36 -9.03 4.87
CA TYR A 450 12.48 -9.30 3.97
C TYR A 450 13.82 -9.31 4.73
N THR A 451 14.06 -8.28 5.57
CA THR A 451 15.28 -8.19 6.39
C THR A 451 15.39 -9.37 7.37
N MET A 452 14.30 -9.74 8.03
CA MET A 452 14.26 -10.90 8.93
C MET A 452 14.53 -12.22 8.21
N ILE A 453 14.04 -12.39 6.99
CA ILE A 453 14.22 -13.61 6.20
C ILE A 453 15.64 -13.74 5.66
N THR A 454 16.20 -12.64 5.13
CA THR A 454 17.45 -12.65 4.36
C THR A 454 18.68 -12.21 5.16
N GLY A 455 18.47 -11.49 6.27
CA GLY A 455 19.54 -10.78 7.00
C GLY A 455 20.08 -9.53 6.28
N LYS A 456 19.46 -9.12 5.17
CA LYS A 456 19.89 -8.00 4.33
C LYS A 456 18.87 -6.87 4.36
N THR A 457 19.32 -5.63 4.22
CA THR A 457 18.48 -4.48 3.91
C THR A 457 18.50 -4.21 2.41
N ILE A 458 17.36 -3.84 1.83
CA ILE A 458 17.30 -3.47 0.42
C ILE A 458 17.77 -2.03 0.27
N ASP A 459 18.72 -1.79 -0.64
CA ASP A 459 19.05 -0.45 -1.08
C ASP A 459 17.99 0.05 -2.08
N LEU A 460 17.17 0.98 -1.63
CA LEU A 460 16.13 1.64 -2.44
C LEU A 460 16.57 3.03 -2.93
N SER A 461 17.86 3.30 -2.99
CA SER A 461 18.41 4.47 -3.68
C SER A 461 18.29 4.25 -5.20
N VAL A 462 17.16 4.67 -5.76
CA VAL A 462 16.86 4.54 -7.20
C VAL A 462 16.84 5.89 -7.87
N ASP A 463 17.21 5.92 -9.16
CA ASP A 463 17.02 7.11 -9.98
C ASP A 463 15.54 7.24 -10.38
N LEU A 464 14.88 8.19 -9.73
CA LEU A 464 13.44 8.46 -9.97
C LEU A 464 13.19 9.15 -11.32
N SER A 465 14.21 9.77 -11.94
CA SER A 465 14.06 10.44 -13.26
C SER A 465 13.88 9.41 -14.39
N ALA A 466 14.44 8.23 -14.25
CA ALA A 466 14.29 7.16 -15.22
C ALA A 466 12.86 6.65 -15.38
N ALA A 467 12.00 6.79 -14.35
CA ALA A 467 10.60 6.40 -14.41
C ALA A 467 9.71 7.47 -15.05
N SER A 468 10.14 8.75 -15.05
CA SER A 468 9.40 9.84 -15.69
C SER A 468 9.52 9.83 -17.22
N ALA A 469 10.61 9.29 -17.77
CA ALA A 469 10.84 9.23 -19.21
C ALA A 469 9.93 8.22 -19.94
N ALA A 470 9.31 7.27 -19.22
CA ALA A 470 8.38 6.31 -19.81
C ALA A 470 6.96 6.86 -19.99
N GLU A 471 6.64 8.01 -19.39
CA GLU A 471 5.31 8.64 -19.47
C GLU A 471 5.18 9.59 -20.68
N GLU A 472 6.28 9.98 -21.35
CA GLU A 472 6.26 10.92 -22.49
C GLU A 472 6.14 10.25 -23.86
N GLU A 473 6.10 8.92 -23.96
CA GLU A 473 6.02 8.19 -25.26
C GLU A 473 4.64 7.56 -25.58
N TYR A 474 3.53 8.03 -24.96
CA TYR A 474 2.20 7.54 -25.34
C TYR A 474 1.18 8.66 -25.53
#